data_383b7fb898c4a1174a142c3bf1431c79
#
_entry.id   383b7fb898c4a1174a142c3bf1431c79
#
_cell.length_a   1.000
_cell.length_b   1.000
_cell.length_c   1.000
_cell.angle_alpha   90.00
_cell.angle_beta   90.00
_cell.angle_gamma   90.00
#
_symmetry.space_group_name_H-M   'P 1'
#
loop_
_entity.id
_entity.type
_entity.pdbx_description
1 polymer ?
#
loop_
_entity_poly.entity_id
_entity_poly.type
_entity_poly.pdbx_seq_one_letter_code
_entity_poly.pdbx_strand_id
1 'polypeptide(L)'
;THNYCMGSPIGPEYIQQASDLAKRYGLQTHVDGARIFNAAVALEVDVKDLVREVDSVMFCLSKGLSAPVGSLVCGNKKFISRARKWRKMVGGGMRQSGHLAAAGIIALNDLVDELKKDHFKTQVLAKGLARLNGIALDPELVKTNIIFFNLKHPTLNPDTFLEKLETQGIKMLAIESGVFRAVLHREISEPQIERVICVSEEITK
;
A
#
# COMPACT_ATOMS: atom_id res chain seq x y z
N THR A 1 4.14 -0.90 -5.22
CA THR A 1 3.92 0.49 -4.74
C THR A 1 4.98 0.88 -3.73
N HIS A 2 5.46 2.08 -3.81
CA HIS A 2 6.42 2.57 -2.84
C HIS A 2 5.70 3.20 -1.64
N ASN A 3 5.85 2.59 -0.48
CA ASN A 3 5.07 2.93 0.71
C ASN A 3 5.28 4.38 1.19
N TYR A 4 6.51 4.91 1.09
CA TYR A 4 6.86 6.29 1.50
C TYR A 4 6.78 7.32 0.37
N CYS A 5 6.53 6.89 -0.87
CA CYS A 5 6.33 7.78 -2.02
C CYS A 5 4.85 7.77 -2.43
N MET A 6 3.97 8.11 -1.51
CA MET A 6 2.51 8.21 -1.71
C MET A 6 1.87 6.97 -2.36
N GLY A 7 2.44 5.78 -2.12
CA GLY A 7 1.96 4.57 -2.76
C GLY A 7 2.15 4.53 -4.27
N SER A 8 3.03 5.36 -4.82
CA SER A 8 3.28 5.45 -6.27
C SER A 8 3.70 4.10 -6.83
N PRO A 9 3.08 3.63 -7.91
CA PRO A 9 3.48 2.42 -8.60
C PRO A 9 4.73 2.67 -9.44
N ILE A 10 5.58 1.65 -9.56
CA ILE A 10 6.74 1.65 -10.46
C ILE A 10 6.39 0.74 -11.64
N GLY A 11 6.53 1.25 -12.86
CA GLY A 11 6.20 0.54 -14.09
C GLY A 11 7.19 -0.57 -14.46
N PRO A 12 6.77 -1.50 -15.33
CA PRO A 12 7.60 -2.64 -15.75
C PRO A 12 8.90 -2.21 -16.42
N GLU A 13 8.89 -1.13 -17.22
CA GLU A 13 10.07 -0.64 -17.92
C GLU A 13 11.18 -0.19 -16.96
N TYR A 14 10.82 0.49 -15.86
CA TYR A 14 11.79 0.89 -14.86
C TYR A 14 12.37 -0.32 -14.13
N ILE A 15 11.53 -1.30 -13.78
CA ILE A 15 11.96 -2.52 -13.11
C ILE A 15 12.90 -3.30 -14.02
N GLN A 16 12.61 -3.38 -15.32
CA GLN A 16 13.47 -4.01 -16.30
C GLN A 16 14.83 -3.32 -16.38
N GLN A 17 14.86 -1.99 -16.53
CA GLN A 17 16.12 -1.22 -16.61
C GLN A 17 16.97 -1.43 -15.35
N ALA A 18 16.37 -1.43 -14.17
CA ALA A 18 17.05 -1.69 -12.92
C ALA A 18 17.61 -3.13 -12.85
N SER A 19 16.84 -4.11 -13.33
CA SER A 19 17.26 -5.52 -13.38
C SER A 19 18.38 -5.75 -14.38
N ASP A 20 18.33 -5.11 -15.54
CA ASP A 20 19.38 -5.19 -16.54
C ASP A 20 20.68 -4.55 -16.07
N LEU A 21 20.57 -3.44 -15.34
CA LEU A 21 21.74 -2.83 -14.69
C LEU A 21 22.34 -3.77 -13.65
N ALA A 22 21.52 -4.37 -12.79
CA ALA A 22 21.97 -5.33 -11.78
C ALA A 22 22.68 -6.54 -12.44
N LYS A 23 22.12 -7.09 -13.51
CA LYS A 23 22.70 -8.22 -14.28
C LYS A 23 24.10 -7.88 -14.82
N ARG A 24 24.31 -6.66 -15.32
CA ARG A 24 25.63 -6.20 -15.83
C ARG A 24 26.71 -6.22 -14.74
N TYR A 25 26.32 -6.02 -13.49
CA TYR A 25 27.23 -6.07 -12.33
C TYR A 25 27.20 -7.41 -11.60
N GLY A 26 26.58 -8.45 -12.16
CA GLY A 26 26.48 -9.78 -11.52
C GLY A 26 25.63 -9.80 -10.25
N LEU A 27 24.74 -8.82 -10.08
CA LEU A 27 23.85 -8.71 -8.93
C LEU A 27 22.50 -9.38 -9.21
N GLN A 28 21.90 -9.86 -8.15
CA GLN A 28 20.51 -10.35 -8.18
C GLN A 28 19.54 -9.26 -7.73
N THR A 29 18.34 -9.29 -8.28
CA THR A 29 17.26 -8.35 -7.96
C THR A 29 16.20 -9.01 -7.10
N HIS A 30 15.75 -8.29 -6.07
CA HIS A 30 14.62 -8.67 -5.25
C HIS A 30 13.63 -7.51 -5.14
N VAL A 31 12.36 -7.79 -5.40
CA VAL A 31 11.29 -6.80 -5.22
C VAL A 31 10.59 -7.01 -3.88
N ASP A 32 10.65 -6.01 -3.00
CA ASP A 32 9.66 -5.88 -1.93
C ASP A 32 8.35 -5.37 -2.55
N GLY A 33 7.53 -6.33 -2.94
CA GLY A 33 6.23 -6.10 -3.56
C GLY A 33 5.08 -6.13 -2.56
N ALA A 34 5.27 -5.65 -1.34
CA ALA A 34 4.26 -5.73 -0.27
C ALA A 34 2.84 -5.29 -0.70
N ARG A 35 2.74 -4.40 -1.70
CA ARG A 35 1.48 -3.98 -2.35
C ARG A 35 1.57 -4.05 -3.88
N ILE A 36 2.25 -5.03 -4.42
CA ILE A 36 2.47 -5.13 -5.87
C ILE A 36 1.17 -5.24 -6.66
N PHE A 37 0.13 -5.86 -6.10
CA PHE A 37 -1.19 -5.93 -6.73
C PHE A 37 -1.86 -4.56 -6.82
N ASN A 38 -1.65 -3.66 -5.85
CA ASN A 38 -2.09 -2.28 -6.00
C ASN A 38 -1.35 -1.58 -7.16
N ALA A 39 -0.06 -1.84 -7.34
CA ALA A 39 0.68 -1.30 -8.48
C ALA A 39 0.15 -1.86 -9.81
N ALA A 40 -0.04 -3.17 -9.92
CA ALA A 40 -0.56 -3.82 -11.11
C ALA A 40 -1.93 -3.28 -11.51
N VAL A 41 -2.83 -3.16 -10.54
CA VAL A 41 -4.18 -2.60 -10.74
C VAL A 41 -4.14 -1.11 -11.13
N ALA A 42 -3.27 -0.31 -10.51
CA ALA A 42 -3.15 1.11 -10.83
C ALA A 42 -2.51 1.38 -12.20
N LEU A 43 -1.65 0.48 -12.66
CA LEU A 43 -0.97 0.56 -13.96
C LEU A 43 -1.75 -0.18 -15.08
N GLU A 44 -2.81 -0.90 -14.71
CA GLU A 44 -3.59 -1.73 -15.64
C GLU A 44 -2.75 -2.79 -16.38
N VAL A 45 -1.79 -3.41 -15.66
CA VAL A 45 -0.91 -4.46 -16.18
C VAL A 45 -1.06 -5.77 -15.39
N ASP A 46 -0.71 -6.90 -16.01
CA ASP A 46 -0.58 -8.16 -15.26
C ASP A 46 0.57 -8.03 -14.24
N VAL A 47 0.33 -8.49 -13.01
CA VAL A 47 1.37 -8.49 -11.97
C VAL A 47 2.63 -9.24 -12.38
N LYS A 48 2.51 -10.23 -13.29
CA LYS A 48 3.64 -10.96 -13.84
C LYS A 48 4.56 -10.07 -14.67
N ASP A 49 4.02 -9.04 -15.33
CA ASP A 49 4.82 -8.11 -16.12
C ASP A 49 5.73 -7.25 -15.23
N LEU A 50 5.26 -6.90 -14.01
CA LEU A 50 6.06 -6.17 -13.03
C LEU A 50 7.23 -6.97 -12.46
N VAL A 51 7.19 -8.30 -12.57
CA VAL A 51 8.21 -9.16 -11.94
C VAL A 51 8.92 -10.07 -12.94
N ARG A 52 8.69 -9.90 -14.22
CA ARG A 52 9.23 -10.75 -15.28
C ARG A 52 10.76 -10.84 -15.26
N GLU A 53 11.42 -9.74 -14.99
CA GLU A 53 12.86 -9.57 -15.10
C GLU A 53 13.61 -9.65 -13.75
N VAL A 54 12.89 -9.88 -12.64
CA VAL A 54 13.51 -9.95 -11.32
C VAL A 54 13.76 -11.41 -10.88
N ASP A 55 14.79 -11.61 -10.06
CA ASP A 55 15.15 -12.95 -9.57
C ASP A 55 14.20 -13.48 -8.51
N SER A 56 13.60 -12.56 -7.73
CA SER A 56 12.67 -12.91 -6.68
C SER A 56 11.80 -11.72 -6.27
N VAL A 57 10.62 -12.05 -5.73
CA VAL A 57 9.66 -11.06 -5.22
C VAL A 57 9.01 -11.58 -3.95
N MET A 58 8.71 -10.69 -3.02
CA MET A 58 7.78 -10.96 -1.94
C MET A 58 6.54 -10.08 -2.08
N PHE A 59 5.39 -10.54 -1.58
CA PHE A 59 4.18 -9.72 -1.48
C PHE A 59 3.34 -10.12 -0.27
N CYS A 60 2.55 -9.18 0.23
CA CYS A 60 1.68 -9.39 1.38
C CYS A 60 0.26 -9.79 0.93
N LEU A 61 -0.28 -10.78 1.61
CA LEU A 61 -1.70 -11.15 1.52
C LEU A 61 -2.57 -10.34 2.50
N SER A 62 -1.97 -9.92 3.63
CA SER A 62 -2.64 -9.31 4.78
C SER A 62 -2.72 -7.77 4.72
N LYS A 63 -2.68 -7.19 3.54
CA LYS A 63 -2.87 -5.74 3.30
C LYS A 63 -4.12 -5.53 2.45
N GLY A 64 -4.03 -4.84 1.32
CA GLY A 64 -5.17 -4.60 0.43
C GLY A 64 -5.90 -5.87 -0.02
N LEU A 65 -5.22 -7.00 -0.10
CA LEU A 65 -5.83 -8.30 -0.41
C LEU A 65 -6.63 -8.92 0.74
N SER A 66 -6.62 -8.30 1.93
CA SER A 66 -7.51 -8.61 3.06
C SER A 66 -7.47 -10.05 3.60
N ALA A 67 -6.43 -10.84 3.31
CA ALA A 67 -6.24 -12.09 4.02
C ALA A 67 -5.87 -11.82 5.49
N PRO A 68 -6.26 -12.68 6.45
CA PRO A 68 -6.03 -12.43 7.87
C PRO A 68 -4.56 -12.37 8.24
N VAL A 69 -3.69 -13.03 7.46
CA VAL A 69 -2.26 -13.12 7.71
C VAL A 69 -1.52 -13.55 6.46
N GLY A 70 -0.23 -13.21 6.38
CA GLY A 70 0.69 -13.86 5.48
C GLY A 70 1.35 -12.96 4.45
N SER A 71 2.52 -13.44 4.04
CA SER A 71 3.27 -12.94 2.88
C SER A 71 3.80 -14.14 2.11
N LEU A 72 3.92 -13.98 0.81
CA LEU A 72 4.47 -14.99 -0.07
C LEU A 72 5.80 -14.50 -0.65
N VAL A 73 6.72 -15.44 -0.84
CA VAL A 73 7.98 -15.22 -1.54
C VAL A 73 8.01 -16.11 -2.77
N CYS A 74 8.25 -15.52 -3.93
CA CYS A 74 8.37 -16.19 -5.21
C CYS A 74 9.77 -16.00 -5.79
N GLY A 75 10.22 -16.98 -6.54
CA GLY A 75 11.52 -16.99 -7.21
C GLY A 75 11.80 -18.37 -7.81
N ASN A 76 13.01 -18.57 -8.32
CA ASN A 76 13.39 -19.84 -8.90
C ASN A 76 13.48 -20.96 -7.82
N LYS A 77 13.48 -22.21 -8.27
CA LYS A 77 13.47 -23.41 -7.41
C LYS A 77 14.63 -23.41 -6.38
N LYS A 78 15.83 -22.99 -6.79
CA LYS A 78 17.02 -22.97 -5.92
C LYS A 78 16.84 -21.93 -4.80
N PHE A 79 16.37 -20.72 -5.15
CA PHE A 79 16.08 -19.67 -4.19
C PHE A 79 14.99 -20.12 -3.19
N ILE A 80 13.88 -20.66 -3.67
CA ILE A 80 12.76 -21.11 -2.81
C ILE A 80 13.16 -22.24 -1.88
N SER A 81 13.99 -23.19 -2.34
CA SER A 81 14.54 -24.26 -1.48
C SER A 81 15.34 -23.67 -0.30
N ARG A 82 16.19 -22.68 -0.55
CA ARG A 82 16.95 -21.98 0.50
C ARG A 82 16.03 -21.15 1.40
N ALA A 83 15.08 -20.42 0.82
CA ALA A 83 14.13 -19.60 1.58
C ALA A 83 13.30 -20.44 2.57
N ARG A 84 12.86 -21.66 2.18
CA ARG A 84 12.18 -22.59 3.08
C ARG A 84 13.02 -23.02 4.26
N LYS A 85 14.33 -23.28 4.04
CA LYS A 85 15.28 -23.60 5.12
C LYS A 85 15.39 -22.41 6.08
N TRP A 86 15.64 -21.22 5.58
CA TRP A 86 15.74 -20.01 6.39
C TRP A 86 14.45 -19.71 7.16
N ARG A 87 13.29 -19.81 6.49
CA ARG A 87 12.00 -19.66 7.16
C ARG A 87 11.89 -20.57 8.39
N LYS A 88 12.31 -21.85 8.27
CA LYS A 88 12.29 -22.78 9.39
C LYS A 88 13.25 -22.36 10.50
N MET A 89 14.45 -21.92 10.15
CA MET A 89 15.50 -21.52 11.10
C MET A 89 15.10 -20.29 11.92
N VAL A 90 14.43 -19.31 11.31
CA VAL A 90 13.98 -18.08 11.99
C VAL A 90 12.61 -18.23 12.66
N GLY A 91 12.11 -19.45 12.83
CA GLY A 91 10.84 -19.70 13.53
C GLY A 91 9.58 -19.56 12.69
N GLY A 92 9.68 -19.25 11.39
CA GLY A 92 8.52 -19.03 10.52
C GLY A 92 7.90 -20.30 9.93
N GLY A 93 8.29 -21.48 10.41
CA GLY A 93 7.70 -22.76 9.97
C GLY A 93 6.41 -23.06 10.72
N MET A 94 5.29 -23.05 10.00
CA MET A 94 3.96 -23.36 10.56
C MET A 94 3.44 -24.68 10.02
N ARG A 95 2.90 -25.54 10.90
CA ARG A 95 2.15 -26.74 10.53
C ARG A 95 0.67 -26.39 10.36
N GLN A 96 -0.07 -27.24 9.63
CA GLN A 96 -1.52 -27.12 9.43
C GLN A 96 -1.96 -25.69 9.00
N SER A 97 -1.17 -25.06 8.13
CA SER A 97 -1.44 -23.72 7.61
C SER A 97 -2.48 -23.67 6.48
N GLY A 98 -3.14 -24.80 6.19
CA GLY A 98 -4.09 -24.91 5.07
C GLY A 98 -5.26 -23.92 5.14
N HIS A 99 -5.80 -23.64 6.34
CA HIS A 99 -6.88 -22.68 6.49
C HIS A 99 -6.43 -21.24 6.19
N LEU A 100 -5.17 -20.87 6.53
CA LEU A 100 -4.59 -19.57 6.16
C LEU A 100 -4.30 -19.50 4.66
N ALA A 101 -3.84 -20.62 4.08
CA ALA A 101 -3.61 -20.72 2.65
C ALA A 101 -4.92 -20.61 1.85
N ALA A 102 -6.01 -21.18 2.34
CA ALA A 102 -7.34 -21.05 1.72
C ALA A 102 -7.80 -19.60 1.67
N ALA A 103 -7.63 -18.83 2.76
CA ALA A 103 -7.89 -17.38 2.75
C ALA A 103 -7.00 -16.64 1.74
N GLY A 104 -5.72 -17.04 1.62
CA GLY A 104 -4.80 -16.48 0.63
C GLY A 104 -5.21 -16.78 -0.82
N ILE A 105 -5.77 -17.97 -1.10
CA ILE A 105 -6.28 -18.32 -2.42
C ILE A 105 -7.47 -17.44 -2.79
N ILE A 106 -8.42 -17.25 -1.88
CA ILE A 106 -9.56 -16.33 -2.07
C ILE A 106 -9.06 -14.91 -2.32
N ALA A 107 -8.10 -14.46 -1.51
CA ALA A 107 -7.51 -13.12 -1.66
C ALA A 107 -6.92 -12.89 -3.06
N LEU A 108 -6.23 -13.88 -3.61
CA LEU A 108 -5.60 -13.78 -4.93
C LEU A 108 -6.60 -13.96 -6.09
N ASN A 109 -7.62 -14.77 -5.93
CA ASN A 109 -8.59 -15.04 -7.00
C ASN A 109 -9.68 -13.97 -7.08
N ASP A 110 -10.15 -13.49 -5.92
CA ASP A 110 -11.41 -12.74 -5.86
C ASP A 110 -11.21 -11.28 -5.45
N LEU A 111 -10.08 -10.94 -4.78
CA LEU A 111 -9.92 -9.61 -4.17
C LEU A 111 -8.93 -8.69 -4.88
N VAL A 112 -8.22 -9.14 -5.89
CA VAL A 112 -7.28 -8.30 -6.63
C VAL A 112 -8.03 -7.17 -7.35
N ASP A 113 -9.09 -7.48 -8.07
CA ASP A 113 -9.89 -6.48 -8.79
C ASP A 113 -10.63 -5.51 -7.86
N GLU A 114 -10.94 -5.94 -6.66
CA GLU A 114 -11.57 -5.09 -5.64
C GLU A 114 -10.68 -3.91 -5.20
N LEU A 115 -9.36 -4.00 -5.40
CA LEU A 115 -8.42 -2.91 -5.13
C LEU A 115 -8.74 -1.63 -5.94
N LYS A 116 -9.40 -1.75 -7.10
CA LYS A 116 -9.89 -0.61 -7.87
C LYS A 116 -10.83 0.27 -7.06
N LYS A 117 -11.70 -0.36 -6.26
CA LYS A 117 -12.64 0.37 -5.38
C LYS A 117 -11.90 1.13 -4.28
N ASP A 118 -10.83 0.55 -3.73
CA ASP A 118 -10.01 1.25 -2.74
C ASP A 118 -9.28 2.44 -3.36
N HIS A 119 -8.74 2.30 -4.58
CA HIS A 119 -8.12 3.40 -5.31
C HIS A 119 -9.12 4.51 -5.61
N PHE A 120 -10.32 4.17 -6.06
CA PHE A 120 -11.39 5.15 -6.29
C PHE A 120 -11.74 5.92 -5.02
N LYS A 121 -12.01 5.22 -3.91
CA LYS A 121 -12.29 5.83 -2.60
C LYS A 121 -11.16 6.74 -2.13
N THR A 122 -9.91 6.32 -2.39
CA THR A 122 -8.72 7.09 -2.05
C THR A 122 -8.67 8.40 -2.83
N GLN A 123 -9.01 8.38 -4.12
CA GLN A 123 -9.11 9.57 -4.96
C GLN A 123 -10.21 10.52 -4.48
N VAL A 124 -11.36 9.99 -4.05
CA VAL A 124 -12.45 10.81 -3.48
C VAL A 124 -11.96 11.54 -2.23
N LEU A 125 -11.31 10.81 -1.31
CA LEU A 125 -10.74 11.41 -0.10
C LEU A 125 -9.67 12.44 -0.42
N ALA A 126 -8.75 12.14 -1.33
CA ALA A 126 -7.67 13.05 -1.73
C ALA A 126 -8.22 14.37 -2.29
N LYS A 127 -9.19 14.28 -3.20
CA LYS A 127 -9.86 15.48 -3.77
C LYS A 127 -10.64 16.27 -2.74
N GLY A 128 -11.24 15.60 -1.77
CA GLY A 128 -11.93 16.25 -0.66
C GLY A 128 -10.95 17.02 0.23
N LEU A 129 -9.90 16.35 0.70
CA LEU A 129 -8.89 16.96 1.57
C LEU A 129 -8.12 18.11 0.90
N ALA A 130 -7.81 17.99 -0.39
CA ALA A 130 -7.07 19.02 -1.13
C ALA A 130 -7.79 20.37 -1.24
N ARG A 131 -9.11 20.41 -0.98
CA ARG A 131 -9.94 21.63 -1.01
C ARG A 131 -9.93 22.37 0.34
N LEU A 132 -9.43 21.72 1.39
CA LEU A 132 -9.51 22.25 2.75
C LEU A 132 -8.40 23.26 3.01
N ASN A 133 -8.72 24.28 3.79
CA ASN A 133 -7.74 25.27 4.17
C ASN A 133 -6.59 24.64 4.98
N GLY A 134 -5.37 25.04 4.65
CA GLY A 134 -4.18 24.55 5.35
C GLY A 134 -3.80 23.08 5.06
N ILE A 135 -4.49 22.37 4.16
CA ILE A 135 -4.06 21.04 3.70
C ILE A 135 -3.36 21.16 2.35
N ALA A 136 -2.12 20.71 2.31
CA ALA A 136 -1.31 20.67 1.10
C ALA A 136 -1.23 19.21 0.59
N LEU A 137 -1.92 18.96 -0.50
CA LEU A 137 -2.03 17.66 -1.17
C LEU A 137 -2.27 17.91 -2.66
N ASP A 138 -1.54 17.20 -3.50
CA ASP A 138 -1.85 17.08 -4.93
C ASP A 138 -2.58 15.75 -5.18
N PRO A 139 -3.89 15.76 -5.46
CA PRO A 139 -4.64 14.55 -5.72
C PRO A 139 -4.16 13.76 -6.95
N GLU A 140 -3.51 14.43 -7.92
CA GLU A 140 -3.01 13.79 -9.12
C GLU A 140 -1.81 12.86 -8.84
N LEU A 141 -1.14 13.05 -7.71
CA LEU A 141 -0.05 12.18 -7.27
C LEU A 141 -0.54 10.92 -6.55
N VAL A 142 -1.80 10.89 -6.15
CA VAL A 142 -2.41 9.74 -5.46
C VAL A 142 -2.86 8.70 -6.49
N LYS A 143 -2.15 7.60 -6.60
CA LYS A 143 -2.40 6.57 -7.63
C LYS A 143 -2.95 5.25 -7.08
N THR A 144 -2.81 5.03 -5.78
CA THR A 144 -3.22 3.77 -5.13
C THR A 144 -4.05 4.05 -3.89
N ASN A 145 -3.99 3.19 -2.90
CA ASN A 145 -4.76 3.29 -1.66
C ASN A 145 -4.04 4.05 -0.53
N ILE A 146 -3.02 4.83 -0.83
CA ILE A 146 -2.22 5.57 0.16
C ILE A 146 -2.23 7.05 -0.18
N ILE A 147 -2.55 7.87 0.82
CA ILE A 147 -2.49 9.33 0.76
C ILE A 147 -1.42 9.82 1.74
N PHE A 148 -0.60 10.75 1.30
CA PHE A 148 0.20 11.61 2.16
C PHE A 148 -0.23 13.05 1.93
N PHE A 149 -0.38 13.81 3.02
CA PHE A 149 -0.67 15.23 2.94
C PHE A 149 0.04 15.98 4.07
N ASN A 150 0.25 17.26 3.85
CA ASN A 150 0.86 18.15 4.83
C ASN A 150 -0.20 19.10 5.39
N LEU A 151 -0.18 19.31 6.70
CA LEU A 151 -0.92 20.39 7.33
C LEU A 151 -0.02 21.65 7.35
N LYS A 152 -0.45 22.64 6.60
CA LYS A 152 0.20 23.98 6.50
C LYS A 152 -0.74 25.07 7.02
N HIS A 153 -1.51 24.75 8.05
CA HIS A 153 -2.47 25.67 8.64
C HIS A 153 -1.76 26.71 9.53
N PRO A 154 -2.11 28.01 9.45
CA PRO A 154 -1.38 29.07 10.16
C PRO A 154 -1.47 28.99 11.69
N THR A 155 -2.56 28.48 12.22
CA THR A 155 -2.85 28.46 13.67
C THR A 155 -3.11 27.07 14.23
N LEU A 156 -3.38 26.06 13.39
CA LEU A 156 -3.69 24.70 13.83
C LEU A 156 -2.43 23.86 13.91
N ASN A 157 -2.10 23.43 15.12
CA ASN A 157 -0.97 22.54 15.37
C ASN A 157 -1.29 21.12 14.86
N PRO A 158 -0.32 20.40 14.25
CA PRO A 158 -0.49 19.02 13.78
C PRO A 158 -1.01 18.03 14.84
N ASP A 159 -0.51 18.10 16.07
CA ASP A 159 -0.94 17.21 17.14
C ASP A 159 -2.41 17.48 17.51
N THR A 160 -2.78 18.75 17.62
CA THR A 160 -4.18 19.16 17.85
C THR A 160 -5.11 18.71 16.74
N PHE A 161 -4.65 18.73 15.48
CA PHE A 161 -5.42 18.21 14.35
C PHE A 161 -5.71 16.70 14.52
N LEU A 162 -4.69 15.91 14.86
CA LEU A 162 -4.86 14.47 15.12
C LEU A 162 -5.76 14.19 16.32
N GLU A 163 -5.57 14.88 17.43
CA GLU A 163 -6.40 14.72 18.63
C GLU A 163 -7.87 15.00 18.30
N LYS A 164 -8.17 16.07 17.58
CA LYS A 164 -9.54 16.40 17.16
C LYS A 164 -10.13 15.33 16.24
N LEU A 165 -9.36 14.78 15.29
CA LEU A 165 -9.79 13.66 14.46
C LEU A 165 -10.06 12.42 15.31
N GLU A 166 -9.18 12.08 16.25
CA GLU A 166 -9.31 10.90 17.10
C GLU A 166 -10.54 10.99 18.02
N THR A 167 -10.88 12.17 18.55
CA THR A 167 -12.13 12.39 19.32
C THR A 167 -13.37 12.11 18.49
N GLN A 168 -13.28 12.20 17.17
CA GLN A 168 -14.34 11.86 16.22
C GLN A 168 -14.24 10.42 15.70
N GLY A 169 -13.35 9.60 16.27
CA GLY A 169 -13.13 8.20 15.88
C GLY A 169 -12.36 8.03 14.57
N ILE A 170 -11.72 9.08 14.07
CA ILE A 170 -10.92 9.06 12.85
C ILE A 170 -9.44 8.93 13.22
N LYS A 171 -8.81 7.83 12.82
CA LYS A 171 -7.40 7.57 13.09
C LYS A 171 -6.55 7.71 11.84
N MET A 172 -5.53 8.55 11.92
CA MET A 172 -4.50 8.71 10.90
C MET A 172 -3.12 8.58 11.52
N LEU A 173 -2.12 8.30 10.71
CA LEU A 173 -0.74 8.17 11.17
C LEU A 173 0.01 9.46 10.86
N ALA A 174 0.60 10.08 11.87
CA ALA A 174 1.66 11.07 11.67
C ALA A 174 2.96 10.32 11.34
N ILE A 175 3.61 10.69 10.25
CA ILE A 175 4.92 10.16 9.85
C ILE A 175 6.03 11.08 10.37
N GLU A 176 5.81 12.38 10.22
CA GLU A 176 6.66 13.45 10.70
C GLU A 176 5.76 14.61 11.17
N SER A 177 6.33 15.62 11.80
CA SER A 177 5.56 16.78 12.22
C SER A 177 4.87 17.44 11.03
N GLY A 178 3.54 17.45 11.05
CA GLY A 178 2.71 18.03 10.00
C GLY A 178 2.54 17.16 8.74
N VAL A 179 3.14 15.97 8.68
CA VAL A 179 2.98 15.04 7.56
C VAL A 179 2.11 13.86 8.00
N PHE A 180 0.97 13.71 7.37
CA PHE A 180 0.00 12.67 7.68
C PHE A 180 -0.09 11.63 6.58
N ARG A 181 -0.37 10.39 6.98
CA ARG A 181 -0.58 9.27 6.09
C ARG A 181 -1.92 8.60 6.39
N ALA A 182 -2.76 8.48 5.37
CA ALA A 182 -3.96 7.67 5.41
C ALA A 182 -3.83 6.49 4.43
N VAL A 183 -4.33 5.34 4.84
CA VAL A 183 -4.37 4.13 4.00
C VAL A 183 -5.79 3.61 3.97
N LEU A 184 -6.38 3.54 2.79
CA LEU A 184 -7.72 3.02 2.61
C LEU A 184 -7.68 1.51 2.32
N HIS A 185 -8.73 0.84 2.72
CA HIS A 185 -8.94 -0.58 2.51
C HIS A 185 -10.44 -0.88 2.37
N ARG A 186 -10.77 -2.10 1.96
CA ARG A 186 -12.14 -2.50 1.60
C ARG A 186 -13.20 -2.24 2.68
N GLU A 187 -12.82 -2.24 3.96
CA GLU A 187 -13.75 -2.03 5.08
C GLU A 187 -14.11 -0.55 5.29
N ILE A 188 -13.42 0.38 4.61
CA ILE A 188 -13.77 1.79 4.64
C ILE A 188 -14.87 2.05 3.61
N SER A 189 -16.03 2.50 4.08
CA SER A 189 -17.19 2.83 3.26
C SER A 189 -17.15 4.28 2.74
N GLU A 190 -17.90 4.57 1.69
CA GLU A 190 -18.04 5.94 1.16
C GLU A 190 -18.56 6.94 2.20
N PRO A 191 -19.61 6.64 3.00
CA PRO A 191 -20.04 7.53 4.07
C PRO A 191 -18.95 7.85 5.10
N GLN A 192 -18.06 6.89 5.39
CA GLN A 192 -16.93 7.16 6.28
C GLN A 192 -15.91 8.12 5.66
N ILE A 193 -15.72 8.06 4.34
CA ILE A 193 -14.84 9.00 3.62
C ILE A 193 -15.43 10.41 3.65
N GLU A 194 -16.72 10.55 3.37
CA GLU A 194 -17.44 11.84 3.47
C GLU A 194 -17.33 12.41 4.89
N ARG A 195 -17.50 11.57 5.91
CA ARG A 195 -17.33 11.98 7.30
C ARG A 195 -15.92 12.48 7.57
N VAL A 196 -14.86 11.81 7.08
CA VAL A 196 -13.48 12.27 7.24
C VAL A 196 -13.29 13.66 6.64
N ILE A 197 -13.84 13.89 5.45
CA ILE A 197 -13.74 15.19 4.76
C ILE A 197 -14.48 16.27 5.56
N CYS A 198 -15.73 16.03 5.98
CA CYS A 198 -16.51 16.99 6.75
C CYS A 198 -15.85 17.34 8.08
N VAL A 199 -15.42 16.34 8.85
CA VAL A 199 -14.74 16.57 10.14
C VAL A 199 -13.43 17.32 9.94
N SER A 200 -12.63 16.96 8.92
CA SER A 200 -11.40 17.70 8.61
C SER A 200 -11.68 19.14 8.23
N GLU A 201 -12.73 19.40 7.48
CA GLU A 201 -13.17 20.75 7.12
C GLU A 201 -13.55 21.58 8.36
N GLU A 202 -14.32 20.99 9.30
CA GLU A 202 -14.69 21.66 10.55
C GLU A 202 -13.46 22.02 11.41
N ILE A 203 -12.47 21.13 11.43
CA ILE A 203 -11.24 21.32 12.21
C ILE A 203 -10.33 22.41 11.60
N THR A 204 -10.37 22.57 10.27
CA THR A 204 -9.49 23.49 9.52
C THR A 204 -10.16 24.85 9.21
N LYS A 205 -11.37 25.11 9.67
CA LYS A 205 -12.04 26.42 9.65
C LYS A 205 -11.49 27.33 10.75
#